data_be13be0e1ad891661cce308a192c060c
#
_entry.id   be13be0e1ad891661cce308a192c060c
#
_cell.length_a   1.000
_cell.length_b   1.000
_cell.length_c   1.000
_cell.angle_alpha   90.00
_cell.angle_beta   90.00
_cell.angle_gamma   90.00
#
_symmetry.space_group_name_H-M   'P 1'
#
loop_
_entity.id
_entity.type
_entity.pdbx_description
1 polymer ?
#
loop_
_entity_poly.entity_id
_entity_poly.type
_entity_poly.pdbx_seq_one_letter_code
_entity_poly.pdbx_strand_id
1 'polypeptide(L)'
;MKKILAIVVLGLLLNGNSNACEKEDFIKYISAGKNKCIAILNLGKIEKGKKNLIVFLHGDGSPNSPRPGIPKKSQIRFAKELINDNNNIFLFARPGYFIRERGSSEEDRYSSGPRNAIKSTVVNYDWKNFQILAPALQNLKKYYKPKKLILIGHSGGAYQGGTIHGKVPGLVDINILISCPCDWEIRKKLTNGKKWETKSQLKELKKNSPSFNYKDIDLKSLNILIVGKDDKNTAPGVSKYYYDLLKKKKLQVKLHIIDGGHGLRSMATIGSIIKEYIN
;
A
#
# COMPACT_ATOMS: atom_id res chain seq x y z
N MET A 1 18.95 43.80 -35.22
CA MET A 1 18.00 42.72 -34.90
C MET A 1 18.67 41.63 -34.05
N LYS A 2 18.94 41.87 -32.78
CA LYS A 2 19.54 40.89 -31.83
C LYS A 2 19.23 41.32 -30.38
N LYS A 3 17.93 41.35 -29.98
CA LYS A 3 17.53 41.61 -28.57
C LYS A 3 16.17 41.03 -28.17
N ILE A 4 15.71 39.94 -28.75
CA ILE A 4 14.40 39.35 -28.39
C ILE A 4 14.51 37.89 -27.86
N LEU A 5 15.71 37.36 -27.66
CA LEU A 5 15.86 35.95 -27.27
C LEU A 5 16.14 35.71 -25.78
N ALA A 6 16.11 36.75 -24.93
CA ALA A 6 16.47 36.61 -23.51
C ALA A 6 15.28 36.54 -22.54
N ILE A 7 14.03 36.72 -23.00
CA ILE A 7 12.87 36.84 -22.10
C ILE A 7 12.07 35.54 -22.01
N VAL A 8 12.25 34.57 -22.90
CA VAL A 8 11.46 33.32 -22.93
C VAL A 8 12.03 32.24 -22.00
N VAL A 9 13.31 32.33 -21.60
CA VAL A 9 13.94 31.29 -20.75
C VAL A 9 13.68 31.50 -19.25
N LEU A 10 13.31 32.71 -18.81
CA LEU A 10 13.05 32.98 -17.38
C LEU A 10 11.62 32.65 -16.93
N GLY A 11 10.68 32.45 -17.87
CA GLY A 11 9.29 32.09 -17.58
C GLY A 11 9.06 30.62 -17.27
N LEU A 12 10.00 29.73 -17.58
CA LEU A 12 9.87 28.28 -17.38
C LEU A 12 10.44 27.76 -16.06
N LEU A 13 11.08 28.62 -15.26
CA LEU A 13 11.62 28.24 -13.95
C LEU A 13 10.72 28.63 -12.78
N LEU A 14 9.58 29.29 -13.02
CA LEU A 14 8.62 29.67 -11.98
C LEU A 14 7.36 28.79 -11.92
N ASN A 15 7.30 27.68 -12.66
CA ASN A 15 6.31 26.63 -12.37
C ASN A 15 6.77 25.77 -11.19
N GLY A 16 7.21 26.43 -10.15
CA GLY A 16 7.57 25.85 -8.88
C GLY A 16 6.30 25.41 -8.15
N ASN A 17 6.13 24.11 -8.00
CA ASN A 17 5.55 23.44 -6.83
C ASN A 17 4.21 23.92 -6.25
N SER A 18 3.24 24.32 -7.06
CA SER A 18 1.88 24.57 -6.58
C SER A 18 1.10 23.30 -6.20
N ASN A 19 1.77 22.16 -6.03
CA ASN A 19 1.16 20.85 -5.80
C ASN A 19 1.78 20.08 -4.62
N ALA A 20 2.48 20.73 -3.71
CA ALA A 20 3.05 20.10 -2.52
C ALA A 20 2.08 20.15 -1.34
N CYS A 21 2.13 19.15 -0.48
CA CYS A 21 1.45 19.16 0.81
C CYS A 21 2.10 20.23 1.71
N GLU A 22 1.35 21.23 2.13
CA GLU A 22 1.85 22.31 3.01
C GLU A 22 2.38 21.80 4.36
N LYS A 23 1.93 20.59 4.78
CA LYS A 23 2.34 19.94 6.03
C LYS A 23 3.51 18.97 5.84
N GLU A 24 4.12 18.90 4.64
CA GLU A 24 5.19 17.94 4.37
C GLU A 24 6.42 18.22 5.23
N ASP A 25 6.79 17.23 6.04
CA ASP A 25 7.97 17.28 6.90
C ASP A 25 8.80 15.98 6.83
N PHE A 26 8.36 14.98 6.04
CA PHE A 26 8.94 13.63 5.93
C PHE A 26 9.03 12.86 7.27
N ILE A 27 8.38 13.37 8.31
CA ILE A 27 8.33 12.77 9.67
C ILE A 27 6.90 12.39 10.02
N LYS A 28 5.95 13.31 9.81
CA LYS A 28 4.53 13.13 10.09
C LYS A 28 3.69 13.08 8.83
N TYR A 29 4.11 13.83 7.81
CA TYR A 29 3.39 13.96 6.56
C TYR A 29 4.33 13.89 5.36
N ILE A 30 3.82 13.29 4.29
CA ILE A 30 4.48 13.27 2.99
C ILE A 30 3.52 13.74 1.91
N SER A 31 4.04 14.50 0.95
CA SER A 31 3.26 14.96 -0.19
C SER A 31 2.82 13.79 -1.06
N ALA A 32 1.55 13.81 -1.43
CA ALA A 32 0.92 12.85 -2.32
C ALA A 32 0.47 13.49 -3.65
N GLY A 33 1.03 14.65 -3.98
CA GLY A 33 0.69 15.47 -5.14
C GLY A 33 -0.65 16.21 -4.99
N LYS A 34 -0.88 17.22 -5.84
CA LYS A 34 -2.12 18.00 -5.87
C LYS A 34 -2.59 18.49 -4.49
N ASN A 35 -1.70 19.08 -3.70
CA ASN A 35 -1.95 19.58 -2.34
C ASN A 35 -2.46 18.49 -1.35
N LYS A 36 -2.24 17.21 -1.66
CA LYS A 36 -2.65 16.10 -0.80
C LYS A 36 -1.50 15.60 0.05
N CYS A 37 -1.82 15.18 1.27
CA CYS A 37 -0.86 14.66 2.24
C CYS A 37 -1.21 13.22 2.66
N ILE A 38 -0.20 12.39 2.84
CA ILE A 38 -0.32 11.12 3.55
C ILE A 38 0.32 11.28 4.93
N ALA A 39 -0.44 10.97 5.97
CA ALA A 39 0.09 10.90 7.32
C ALA A 39 0.94 9.63 7.47
N ILE A 40 2.12 9.77 8.06
CA ILE A 40 3.09 8.69 8.22
C ILE A 40 3.53 8.55 9.67
N LEU A 41 3.90 7.33 10.06
CA LEU A 41 4.56 7.03 11.32
C LEU A 41 5.87 6.32 11.02
N ASN A 42 6.98 6.98 11.30
CA ASN A 42 8.28 6.37 11.25
C ASN A 42 8.57 5.55 12.52
N LEU A 43 9.27 4.45 12.37
CA LEU A 43 9.69 3.57 13.45
C LEU A 43 11.22 3.42 13.44
N GLY A 44 11.81 3.56 14.61
CA GLY A 44 13.27 3.49 14.77
C GLY A 44 13.99 4.75 14.31
N LYS A 45 15.32 4.68 14.24
CA LYS A 45 16.19 5.75 13.74
C LYS A 45 16.16 5.76 12.21
N ILE A 46 15.77 6.88 11.63
CA ILE A 46 15.67 7.05 10.19
C ILE A 46 16.94 7.70 9.63
N GLU A 47 17.48 7.11 8.58
CA GLU A 47 18.71 7.59 7.92
C GLU A 47 18.52 7.65 6.40
N LYS A 48 19.09 8.67 5.75
CA LYS A 48 19.10 8.79 4.29
C LYS A 48 20.18 7.90 3.64
N GLY A 49 19.91 7.45 2.45
CA GLY A 49 20.85 6.61 1.68
C GLY A 49 20.90 5.17 2.21
N LYS A 50 21.89 4.46 1.92
CA LYS A 50 22.36 3.10 2.33
C LYS A 50 21.37 2.06 2.90
N LYS A 51 20.18 2.44 3.42
CA LYS A 51 19.19 1.54 4.03
C LYS A 51 18.07 1.19 3.03
N ASN A 52 17.40 0.07 3.26
CA ASN A 52 16.14 -0.22 2.60
C ASN A 52 15.04 0.69 3.17
N LEU A 53 14.05 1.00 2.36
CA LEU A 53 12.87 1.74 2.76
C LEU A 53 11.67 0.79 2.79
N ILE A 54 11.20 0.46 3.97
CA ILE A 54 10.03 -0.39 4.18
C ILE A 54 8.82 0.51 4.44
N VAL A 55 7.79 0.39 3.62
CA VAL A 55 6.52 1.05 3.83
C VAL A 55 5.43 0.01 4.09
N PHE A 56 4.74 0.14 5.21
CA PHE A 56 3.66 -0.75 5.61
C PHE A 56 2.29 -0.09 5.36
N LEU A 57 1.46 -0.74 4.54
CA LEU A 57 0.06 -0.40 4.31
C LEU A 57 -0.84 -1.33 5.14
N HIS A 58 -1.55 -0.76 6.09
CA HIS A 58 -2.41 -1.51 7.01
C HIS A 58 -3.65 -2.08 6.33
N GLY A 59 -4.28 -3.09 6.95
CA GLY A 59 -5.58 -3.61 6.56
C GLY A 59 -6.74 -2.65 6.86
N ASP A 60 -7.95 -3.02 6.45
CA ASP A 60 -9.14 -2.24 6.75
C ASP A 60 -9.44 -2.25 8.26
N GLY A 61 -9.94 -1.14 8.75
CA GLY A 61 -10.46 -1.04 10.11
C GLY A 61 -11.76 -1.84 10.28
N SER A 62 -12.15 -2.08 11.53
CA SER A 62 -13.46 -2.66 11.81
C SER A 62 -14.56 -1.72 11.27
N PRO A 63 -15.57 -2.25 10.56
CA PRO A 63 -16.71 -1.45 10.09
C PRO A 63 -17.47 -0.78 11.24
N ASN A 64 -17.36 -1.30 12.46
CA ASN A 64 -18.01 -0.77 13.66
C ASN A 64 -17.15 0.25 14.42
N SER A 65 -15.95 0.57 13.93
CA SER A 65 -15.12 1.62 14.55
C SER A 65 -15.51 2.99 13.99
N PRO A 66 -15.93 3.94 14.83
CA PRO A 66 -16.36 5.27 14.38
C PRO A 66 -15.22 6.06 13.71
N ARG A 67 -13.97 5.77 14.06
CA ARG A 67 -12.77 6.30 13.42
C ARG A 67 -11.69 5.23 13.42
N PRO A 68 -11.32 4.66 12.28
CA PRO A 68 -10.26 3.67 12.23
C PRO A 68 -8.90 4.34 12.43
N GLY A 69 -8.59 4.56 13.70
CA GLY A 69 -7.24 4.95 14.09
C GLY A 69 -6.27 3.82 13.74
N ILE A 70 -5.21 4.19 13.13
CA ILE A 70 -4.10 3.31 12.80
C ILE A 70 -2.79 3.99 13.24
N PRO A 71 -1.76 3.21 13.30
CA PRO A 71 -1.76 1.76 13.27
C PRO A 71 -2.33 1.17 14.56
N LYS A 72 -2.94 0.00 14.46
CA LYS A 72 -3.31 -0.78 15.66
C LYS A 72 -2.02 -1.19 16.39
N LYS A 73 -2.10 -1.41 17.71
CA LYS A 73 -0.95 -1.88 18.54
C LYS A 73 -0.25 -3.11 17.92
N SER A 74 -1.03 -4.05 17.34
CA SER A 74 -0.50 -5.23 16.67
C SER A 74 0.32 -4.89 15.42
N GLN A 75 -0.10 -3.91 14.65
CA GLN A 75 0.62 -3.48 13.43
C GLN A 75 1.91 -2.75 13.77
N ILE A 76 1.92 -1.92 14.82
CA ILE A 76 3.13 -1.29 15.33
C ILE A 76 4.11 -2.35 15.83
N ARG A 77 3.61 -3.34 16.62
CA ARG A 77 4.44 -4.43 17.12
C ARG A 77 5.08 -5.20 15.98
N PHE A 78 4.28 -5.61 14.99
CA PHE A 78 4.76 -6.29 13.79
C PHE A 78 5.84 -5.49 13.06
N ALA A 79 5.59 -4.21 12.78
CA ALA A 79 6.56 -3.38 12.09
C ALA A 79 7.84 -3.16 12.91
N LYS A 80 7.74 -3.09 14.26
CA LYS A 80 8.90 -3.01 15.15
C LYS A 80 9.80 -4.25 15.07
N GLU A 81 9.26 -5.44 14.81
CA GLU A 81 10.04 -6.66 14.64
C GLU A 81 10.92 -6.65 13.39
N LEU A 82 10.63 -5.77 12.43
CA LEU A 82 11.41 -5.57 11.20
C LEU A 82 12.49 -4.50 11.34
N ILE A 83 12.57 -3.82 12.51
CA ILE A 83 13.60 -2.79 12.75
C ILE A 83 14.96 -3.47 12.86
N ASN A 84 15.90 -3.01 12.06
CA ASN A 84 17.32 -3.32 12.16
C ASN A 84 18.14 -2.17 11.55
N ASP A 85 19.46 -2.29 11.56
CA ASP A 85 20.33 -1.23 11.05
C ASP A 85 20.29 -1.04 9.53
N ASN A 86 19.67 -1.97 8.81
CA ASN A 86 19.57 -1.93 7.33
C ASN A 86 18.26 -1.34 6.81
N ASN A 87 17.27 -1.03 7.69
CA ASN A 87 15.94 -0.67 7.27
C ASN A 87 15.45 0.66 7.89
N ASN A 88 14.88 1.53 7.06
CA ASN A 88 13.99 2.61 7.48
C ASN A 88 12.56 2.13 7.36
N ILE A 89 11.74 2.27 8.40
CA ILE A 89 10.37 1.73 8.43
C ILE A 89 9.36 2.84 8.63
N PHE A 90 8.36 2.88 7.74
CA PHE A 90 7.24 3.79 7.78
C PHE A 90 5.91 3.04 7.73
N LEU A 91 4.97 3.44 8.56
CA LEU A 91 3.58 3.06 8.43
C LEU A 91 2.82 4.22 7.80
N PHE A 92 2.12 3.96 6.70
CA PHE A 92 1.27 4.95 6.05
C PHE A 92 -0.17 4.84 6.57
N ALA A 93 -0.77 5.97 6.91
CA ALA A 93 -2.21 6.07 6.98
C ALA A 93 -2.76 6.06 5.56
N ARG A 94 -3.43 4.98 5.16
CA ARG A 94 -4.10 4.95 3.85
C ARG A 94 -5.13 6.07 3.75
N PRO A 95 -5.50 6.55 2.54
CA PRO A 95 -6.51 7.61 2.39
C PRO A 95 -7.77 7.32 3.19
N GLY A 96 -8.27 8.32 3.91
CA GLY A 96 -9.41 8.21 4.80
C GLY A 96 -9.12 7.62 6.20
N TYR A 97 -7.86 7.37 6.53
CA TYR A 97 -7.42 6.93 7.86
C TYR A 97 -6.57 8.00 8.55
N PHE A 98 -6.45 7.91 9.87
CA PHE A 98 -5.64 8.84 10.66
C PHE A 98 -4.66 8.08 11.57
N ILE A 99 -3.57 8.75 11.92
CA ILE A 99 -2.63 8.30 12.95
C ILE A 99 -2.94 9.12 14.22
N ARG A 100 -3.16 8.45 15.35
CA ARG A 100 -3.37 9.12 16.63
C ARG A 100 -2.23 10.11 16.90
N GLU A 101 -2.59 11.29 17.38
CA GLU A 101 -1.65 12.37 17.73
C GLU A 101 -0.86 12.96 16.55
N ARG A 102 -1.10 12.49 15.32
CA ARG A 102 -0.40 12.96 14.12
C ARG A 102 -1.31 13.51 13.02
N GLY A 103 -2.62 13.22 13.10
CA GLY A 103 -3.61 13.70 12.13
C GLY A 103 -3.97 12.69 11.03
N SER A 104 -4.77 13.15 10.09
CA SER A 104 -5.35 12.34 9.02
C SER A 104 -4.59 12.48 7.71
N SER A 105 -4.58 11.41 6.92
CA SER A 105 -4.30 11.51 5.50
C SER A 105 -5.44 12.23 4.79
N GLU A 106 -5.12 12.93 3.70
CA GLU A 106 -6.12 13.58 2.86
C GLU A 106 -7.18 12.59 2.37
N GLU A 107 -8.36 13.13 2.07
CA GLU A 107 -9.58 12.42 1.74
C GLU A 107 -10.20 11.71 2.96
N ASP A 108 -10.71 12.52 3.90
CA ASP A 108 -11.52 12.04 5.02
C ASP A 108 -12.89 11.54 4.51
N ARG A 109 -12.93 10.27 4.12
CA ARG A 109 -14.13 9.59 3.62
C ARG A 109 -14.99 9.02 4.71
N TYR A 110 -14.53 9.14 5.93
CA TYR A 110 -15.21 8.61 7.09
C TYR A 110 -15.88 9.70 7.92
N SER A 111 -15.83 10.96 7.50
CA SER A 111 -16.38 12.10 8.24
C SER A 111 -17.90 12.18 8.20
N SER A 112 -18.59 11.49 7.30
CA SER A 112 -20.04 11.64 7.11
C SER A 112 -20.85 10.40 7.49
N GLY A 113 -21.14 10.24 8.78
CA GLY A 113 -22.24 9.41 9.28
C GLY A 113 -21.99 7.91 9.48
N PRO A 114 -23.01 7.15 9.95
CA PRO A 114 -22.90 5.72 10.20
C PRO A 114 -22.58 4.96 8.91
N ARG A 115 -21.53 4.22 8.95
CA ARG A 115 -20.94 3.58 7.76
C ARG A 115 -21.77 2.44 7.28
N ASN A 116 -22.26 2.58 6.08
CA ASN A 116 -22.63 1.44 5.30
C ASN A 116 -21.32 0.71 4.95
N ALA A 117 -21.05 -0.46 5.55
CA ALA A 117 -19.83 -1.25 5.33
C ALA A 117 -19.57 -1.50 3.82
N ILE A 118 -20.62 -1.55 3.03
CA ILE A 118 -20.62 -1.70 1.57
C ILE A 118 -19.98 -0.49 0.87
N LYS A 119 -20.37 0.73 1.25
CA LYS A 119 -19.80 1.95 0.66
C LYS A 119 -18.32 2.12 0.99
N SER A 120 -17.91 1.74 2.22
CA SER A 120 -16.50 1.84 2.63
C SER A 120 -15.59 0.89 1.86
N THR A 121 -16.04 -0.33 1.56
CA THR A 121 -15.24 -1.31 0.81
C THR A 121 -14.94 -0.80 -0.60
N VAL A 122 -15.97 -0.43 -1.37
CA VAL A 122 -15.77 0.03 -2.76
C VAL A 122 -14.90 1.29 -2.81
N VAL A 123 -15.15 2.24 -1.91
CA VAL A 123 -14.39 3.48 -1.83
C VAL A 123 -12.92 3.23 -1.55
N ASN A 124 -12.58 2.32 -0.62
CA ASN A 124 -11.19 2.00 -0.27
C ASN A 124 -10.43 1.30 -1.39
N TYR A 125 -11.13 0.63 -2.30
CA TYR A 125 -10.54 -0.15 -3.39
C TYR A 125 -10.68 0.49 -4.77
N ASP A 126 -11.28 1.69 -4.87
CA ASP A 126 -11.27 2.47 -6.09
C ASP A 126 -9.91 3.16 -6.27
N TRP A 127 -9.29 2.95 -7.44
CA TRP A 127 -8.00 3.56 -7.78
C TRP A 127 -7.99 5.07 -7.59
N LYS A 128 -9.05 5.77 -8.00
CA LYS A 128 -9.18 7.23 -7.84
C LYS A 128 -8.89 7.69 -6.41
N ASN A 129 -9.15 6.80 -5.46
CA ASN A 129 -9.09 7.10 -4.05
C ASN A 129 -7.73 6.81 -3.42
N PHE A 130 -7.06 5.74 -3.83
CA PHE A 130 -5.78 5.37 -3.26
C PHE A 130 -4.57 5.63 -4.19
N GLN A 131 -4.79 6.12 -5.42
CA GLN A 131 -3.70 6.46 -6.34
C GLN A 131 -2.68 7.45 -5.74
N ILE A 132 -3.11 8.29 -4.78
CA ILE A 132 -2.23 9.24 -4.08
C ILE A 132 -1.12 8.57 -3.27
N LEU A 133 -1.24 7.29 -2.95
CA LEU A 133 -0.16 6.53 -2.31
C LEU A 133 1.07 6.38 -3.21
N ALA A 134 0.89 6.34 -4.54
CA ALA A 134 2.01 6.19 -5.46
C ALA A 134 2.94 7.41 -5.48
N PRO A 135 2.46 8.68 -5.68
CA PRO A 135 3.32 9.84 -5.55
C PRO A 135 3.90 10.01 -4.14
N ALA A 136 3.19 9.63 -3.09
CA ALA A 136 3.74 9.64 -1.74
C ALA A 136 4.94 8.68 -1.60
N LEU A 137 4.83 7.47 -2.15
CA LEU A 137 5.95 6.50 -2.20
C LEU A 137 7.12 7.01 -3.05
N GLN A 138 6.83 7.65 -4.19
CA GLN A 138 7.85 8.27 -5.05
C GLN A 138 8.61 9.37 -4.32
N ASN A 139 7.89 10.27 -3.62
CA ASN A 139 8.49 11.36 -2.86
C ASN A 139 9.35 10.83 -1.70
N LEU A 140 8.87 9.79 -1.01
CA LEU A 140 9.64 9.15 0.06
C LEU A 140 10.91 8.47 -0.51
N LYS A 141 10.78 7.74 -1.64
CA LYS A 141 11.93 7.13 -2.34
C LYS A 141 12.94 8.19 -2.79
N LYS A 142 12.47 9.30 -3.37
CA LYS A 142 13.32 10.43 -3.79
C LYS A 142 14.05 11.08 -2.62
N TYR A 143 13.37 11.28 -1.49
CA TYR A 143 13.94 11.96 -0.32
C TYR A 143 14.97 11.09 0.41
N TYR A 144 14.65 9.81 0.67
CA TYR A 144 15.51 8.91 1.43
C TYR A 144 16.57 8.21 0.59
N LYS A 145 16.43 8.14 -0.74
CA LYS A 145 17.35 7.48 -1.68
C LYS A 145 17.74 6.06 -1.22
N PRO A 146 16.77 5.18 -0.97
CA PRO A 146 17.03 3.87 -0.40
C PRO A 146 17.73 2.93 -1.40
N LYS A 147 18.35 1.86 -0.88
CA LYS A 147 18.82 0.74 -1.69
C LYS A 147 17.66 0.04 -2.42
N LYS A 148 16.58 -0.23 -1.69
CA LYS A 148 15.33 -0.83 -2.21
C LYS A 148 14.13 -0.17 -1.55
N LEU A 149 13.06 -0.01 -2.29
CA LEU A 149 11.73 0.29 -1.76
C LEU A 149 10.95 -1.02 -1.60
N ILE A 150 10.63 -1.36 -0.37
CA ILE A 150 9.90 -2.55 0.03
C ILE A 150 8.50 -2.14 0.48
N LEU A 151 7.48 -2.62 -0.20
CA LEU A 151 6.10 -2.34 0.12
C LEU A 151 5.46 -3.56 0.77
N ILE A 152 5.04 -3.43 2.02
CA ILE A 152 4.35 -4.49 2.76
C ILE A 152 2.89 -4.09 2.93
N GLY A 153 1.98 -4.89 2.42
CA GLY A 153 0.55 -4.67 2.59
C GLY A 153 -0.13 -5.80 3.36
N HIS A 154 -1.10 -5.46 4.22
CA HIS A 154 -1.97 -6.44 4.86
C HIS A 154 -3.43 -6.23 4.43
N SER A 155 -4.12 -7.30 4.02
CA SER A 155 -5.54 -7.26 3.65
C SER A 155 -5.85 -6.16 2.63
N GLY A 156 -6.66 -5.15 2.96
CA GLY A 156 -6.92 -4.00 2.09
C GLY A 156 -5.65 -3.23 1.69
N GLY A 157 -4.65 -3.14 2.56
CA GLY A 157 -3.34 -2.58 2.21
C GLY A 157 -2.57 -3.44 1.22
N ALA A 158 -2.72 -4.77 1.30
CA ALA A 158 -2.12 -5.67 0.32
C ALA A 158 -2.75 -5.51 -1.07
N TYR A 159 -4.08 -5.34 -1.13
CA TYR A 159 -4.75 -5.02 -2.39
C TYR A 159 -4.19 -3.72 -3.00
N GLN A 160 -4.14 -2.64 -2.22
CA GLN A 160 -3.64 -1.35 -2.71
C GLN A 160 -2.17 -1.44 -3.13
N GLY A 161 -1.32 -2.09 -2.32
CA GLY A 161 0.09 -2.29 -2.63
C GLY A 161 0.31 -3.11 -3.90
N GLY A 162 -0.41 -4.20 -4.07
CA GLY A 162 -0.35 -5.02 -5.30
C GLY A 162 -0.84 -4.28 -6.54
N THR A 163 -1.88 -3.44 -6.41
CA THR A 163 -2.37 -2.60 -7.51
C THR A 163 -1.38 -1.50 -7.88
N ILE A 164 -0.79 -0.81 -6.90
CA ILE A 164 0.24 0.21 -7.14
C ILE A 164 1.44 -0.42 -7.86
N HIS A 165 1.86 -1.61 -7.41
CA HIS A 165 2.98 -2.32 -8.01
C HIS A 165 2.77 -2.63 -9.50
N GLY A 166 1.54 -2.97 -9.90
CA GLY A 166 1.19 -3.18 -11.30
C GLY A 166 0.99 -1.91 -12.11
N LYS A 167 0.42 -0.84 -11.49
CA LYS A 167 0.12 0.41 -12.20
C LYS A 167 1.29 1.39 -12.29
N VAL A 168 2.31 1.21 -11.46
CA VAL A 168 3.50 2.08 -11.42
C VAL A 168 4.76 1.21 -11.46
N PRO A 169 5.09 0.66 -12.64
CA PRO A 169 6.23 -0.22 -12.83
C PRO A 169 7.55 0.41 -12.34
N GLY A 170 8.43 -0.37 -11.72
CA GLY A 170 9.74 0.08 -11.24
C GLY A 170 9.71 0.94 -9.96
N LEU A 171 8.53 1.26 -9.41
CA LEU A 171 8.45 2.00 -8.16
C LEU A 171 8.88 1.13 -6.96
N VAL A 172 8.38 -0.10 -6.89
CA VAL A 172 8.57 -1.03 -5.77
C VAL A 172 9.52 -2.15 -6.18
N ASP A 173 10.58 -2.36 -5.41
CA ASP A 173 11.58 -3.39 -5.68
C ASP A 173 11.16 -4.75 -5.09
N ILE A 174 10.54 -4.75 -3.90
CA ILE A 174 9.98 -5.94 -3.24
C ILE A 174 8.55 -5.63 -2.78
N ASN A 175 7.60 -6.43 -3.22
CA ASN A 175 6.19 -6.27 -2.86
C ASN A 175 5.72 -7.48 -2.05
N ILE A 176 5.35 -7.27 -0.78
CA ILE A 176 4.95 -8.30 0.18
C ILE A 176 3.47 -8.14 0.49
N LEU A 177 2.67 -9.13 0.12
CA LEU A 177 1.22 -9.10 0.21
C LEU A 177 0.73 -10.14 1.22
N ILE A 178 0.27 -9.69 2.38
CA ILE A 178 -0.21 -10.53 3.47
C ILE A 178 -1.74 -10.58 3.43
N SER A 179 -2.33 -11.77 3.33
CA SER A 179 -3.79 -11.98 3.29
C SER A 179 -4.47 -11.08 2.25
N CYS A 180 -3.96 -11.10 1.02
CA CYS A 180 -4.36 -10.20 -0.04
C CYS A 180 -5.69 -10.61 -0.69
N PRO A 181 -6.70 -9.74 -0.76
CA PRO A 181 -7.84 -9.92 -1.65
C PRO A 181 -7.45 -9.58 -3.10
N CYS A 182 -6.42 -10.24 -3.61
CA CYS A 182 -5.76 -9.91 -4.87
C CYS A 182 -6.65 -10.07 -6.11
N ASP A 183 -7.73 -10.83 -5.99
CA ASP A 183 -8.78 -10.96 -7.01
C ASP A 183 -10.16 -11.06 -6.35
N TRP A 184 -11.05 -10.14 -6.68
CA TRP A 184 -12.37 -10.07 -6.06
C TRP A 184 -13.34 -11.13 -6.55
N GLU A 185 -13.23 -11.57 -7.80
CA GLU A 185 -14.10 -12.62 -8.34
C GLU A 185 -13.74 -13.98 -7.72
N ILE A 186 -12.45 -14.30 -7.67
CA ILE A 186 -11.95 -15.51 -7.03
C ILE A 186 -12.25 -15.48 -5.53
N ARG A 187 -12.02 -14.35 -4.87
CA ARG A 187 -12.37 -14.17 -3.46
C ARG A 187 -13.85 -14.46 -3.22
N LYS A 188 -14.74 -13.89 -4.01
CA LYS A 188 -16.19 -14.11 -3.88
C LYS A 188 -16.58 -15.57 -4.06
N LYS A 189 -15.96 -16.28 -5.01
CA LYS A 189 -16.20 -17.71 -5.24
C LYS A 189 -15.77 -18.55 -4.04
N LEU A 190 -14.60 -18.25 -3.45
CA LEU A 190 -14.00 -19.07 -2.40
C LEU A 190 -14.48 -18.76 -0.97
N THR A 191 -15.08 -17.59 -0.73
CA THR A 191 -15.55 -17.18 0.61
C THR A 191 -17.06 -17.29 0.78
N ASN A 192 -17.76 -18.11 -0.04
CA ASN A 192 -19.22 -18.28 -0.04
C ASN A 192 -19.99 -16.95 -0.09
N GLY A 193 -19.44 -16.01 -0.87
CA GLY A 193 -20.08 -14.83 -1.38
C GLY A 193 -21.05 -14.12 -0.45
N LYS A 194 -20.58 -13.51 0.61
CA LYS A 194 -21.39 -12.45 1.22
C LYS A 194 -21.70 -11.46 0.10
N LYS A 195 -22.98 -11.31 -0.24
CA LYS A 195 -23.49 -10.41 -1.30
C LYS A 195 -23.30 -8.92 -0.90
N TRP A 196 -22.06 -8.47 -0.84
CA TRP A 196 -21.77 -7.11 -0.40
C TRP A 196 -21.62 -6.15 -1.57
N GLU A 197 -21.41 -6.69 -2.77
CA GLU A 197 -21.14 -5.89 -3.97
C GLU A 197 -22.17 -6.14 -5.06
N THR A 198 -22.64 -5.05 -5.66
CA THR A 198 -23.40 -5.10 -6.90
C THR A 198 -22.51 -5.55 -8.08
N LYS A 199 -23.12 -5.93 -9.21
CA LYS A 199 -22.36 -6.28 -10.44
C LYS A 199 -21.43 -5.13 -10.88
N SER A 200 -21.91 -3.88 -10.81
CA SER A 200 -21.14 -2.69 -11.15
C SER A 200 -19.94 -2.49 -10.23
N GLN A 201 -20.14 -2.65 -8.91
CA GLN A 201 -19.07 -2.57 -7.92
C GLN A 201 -18.01 -3.65 -8.12
N LEU A 202 -18.41 -4.88 -8.43
CA LEU A 202 -17.46 -5.97 -8.74
C LEU A 202 -16.63 -5.66 -9.97
N LYS A 203 -17.21 -5.03 -11.01
CA LYS A 203 -16.48 -4.62 -12.21
C LYS A 203 -15.36 -3.62 -11.88
N GLU A 204 -15.65 -2.61 -11.04
CA GLU A 204 -14.65 -1.63 -10.60
C GLU A 204 -13.59 -2.28 -9.70
N LEU A 205 -13.98 -3.10 -8.75
CA LEU A 205 -13.05 -3.83 -7.89
C LEU A 205 -12.11 -4.73 -8.69
N LYS A 206 -12.63 -5.43 -9.70
CA LYS A 206 -11.82 -6.25 -10.61
C LYS A 206 -10.80 -5.42 -11.37
N LYS A 207 -11.22 -4.33 -12.00
CA LYS A 207 -10.36 -3.43 -12.79
C LYS A 207 -9.21 -2.86 -11.97
N ASN A 208 -9.43 -2.65 -10.69
CA ASN A 208 -8.43 -2.12 -9.76
C ASN A 208 -7.71 -3.21 -8.95
N SER A 209 -7.96 -4.49 -9.19
CA SER A 209 -7.31 -5.59 -8.45
C SER A 209 -5.86 -5.82 -8.88
N PRO A 210 -5.01 -6.34 -7.99
CA PRO A 210 -3.67 -6.76 -8.34
C PRO A 210 -3.65 -7.76 -9.51
N SER A 211 -4.58 -8.72 -9.52
CA SER A 211 -4.69 -9.74 -10.58
C SER A 211 -5.06 -9.17 -11.95
N PHE A 212 -5.65 -8.00 -12.04
CA PHE A 212 -5.93 -7.33 -13.31
C PHE A 212 -4.72 -6.52 -13.79
N ASN A 213 -3.96 -5.95 -12.85
CA ASN A 213 -2.88 -4.99 -13.15
C ASN A 213 -1.47 -5.63 -13.16
N TYR A 214 -1.33 -6.95 -13.00
CA TYR A 214 -0.03 -7.62 -12.89
C TYR A 214 0.83 -7.58 -14.15
N LYS A 215 0.23 -7.28 -15.31
CA LYS A 215 0.90 -7.38 -16.61
C LYS A 215 2.06 -6.39 -16.77
N ASP A 216 2.00 -5.27 -16.08
CA ASP A 216 3.00 -4.19 -16.19
C ASP A 216 4.03 -4.22 -15.05
N ILE A 217 3.96 -5.21 -14.16
CA ILE A 217 4.96 -5.39 -13.09
C ILE A 217 6.35 -5.60 -13.69
N ASP A 218 7.35 -4.90 -13.15
CA ASP A 218 8.75 -5.03 -13.56
C ASP A 218 9.26 -6.44 -13.24
N LEU A 219 9.91 -7.08 -14.23
CA LEU A 219 10.48 -8.42 -14.12
C LEU A 219 11.59 -8.52 -13.06
N LYS A 220 12.24 -7.41 -12.72
CA LYS A 220 13.29 -7.36 -11.69
C LYS A 220 12.73 -7.34 -10.27
N SER A 221 11.46 -7.02 -10.10
CA SER A 221 10.84 -6.95 -8.78
C SER A 221 10.50 -8.32 -8.22
N LEU A 222 10.61 -8.45 -6.88
CA LEU A 222 10.25 -9.66 -6.15
C LEU A 222 8.86 -9.52 -5.52
N ASN A 223 8.01 -10.52 -5.73
CA ASN A 223 6.67 -10.59 -5.17
C ASN A 223 6.60 -11.71 -4.12
N ILE A 224 6.10 -11.41 -2.93
CA ILE A 224 5.96 -12.37 -1.83
C ILE A 224 4.51 -12.35 -1.37
N LEU A 225 3.87 -13.50 -1.43
CA LEU A 225 2.49 -13.70 -0.99
C LEU A 225 2.53 -14.53 0.30
N ILE A 226 1.88 -14.04 1.36
CA ILE A 226 1.78 -14.73 2.65
C ILE A 226 0.30 -14.80 3.01
N VAL A 227 -0.20 -15.99 3.32
CA VAL A 227 -1.60 -16.20 3.67
C VAL A 227 -1.75 -17.29 4.72
N GLY A 228 -2.67 -17.11 5.66
CA GLY A 228 -3.02 -18.13 6.64
C GLY A 228 -3.85 -19.25 5.99
N LYS A 229 -3.55 -20.52 6.31
CA LYS A 229 -4.29 -21.68 5.79
C LYS A 229 -5.80 -21.65 6.15
N ASP A 230 -6.13 -21.04 7.30
CA ASP A 230 -7.48 -20.91 7.83
C ASP A 230 -8.11 -19.53 7.57
N ASP A 231 -7.54 -18.76 6.65
CA ASP A 231 -8.06 -17.42 6.31
C ASP A 231 -9.39 -17.54 5.57
N LYS A 232 -10.48 -17.26 6.32
CA LYS A 232 -11.86 -17.29 5.79
C LYS A 232 -12.28 -15.98 5.10
N ASN A 233 -11.46 -14.93 5.17
CA ASN A 233 -11.76 -13.63 4.56
C ASN A 233 -11.08 -13.49 3.20
N THR A 234 -9.81 -13.89 3.11
CA THR A 234 -9.04 -13.96 1.88
C THR A 234 -8.45 -15.37 1.76
N ALA A 235 -9.32 -16.34 1.43
CA ALA A 235 -8.95 -17.75 1.38
C ALA A 235 -7.63 -17.98 0.61
N PRO A 236 -6.80 -18.96 1.01
CA PRO A 236 -5.49 -19.24 0.38
C PRO A 236 -5.55 -19.37 -1.13
N GLY A 237 -6.67 -19.86 -1.67
CA GLY A 237 -6.90 -19.96 -3.11
C GLY A 237 -6.86 -18.64 -3.86
N VAL A 238 -7.16 -17.51 -3.20
CA VAL A 238 -7.03 -16.16 -3.81
C VAL A 238 -5.56 -15.81 -4.03
N SER A 239 -4.73 -16.02 -3.02
CA SER A 239 -3.28 -15.81 -3.13
C SER A 239 -2.65 -16.78 -4.12
N LYS A 240 -3.07 -18.05 -4.12
CA LYS A 240 -2.60 -19.06 -5.08
C LYS A 240 -2.94 -18.67 -6.52
N TYR A 241 -4.17 -18.24 -6.80
CA TYR A 241 -4.56 -17.75 -8.12
C TYR A 241 -3.66 -16.61 -8.60
N TYR A 242 -3.41 -15.61 -7.74
CA TYR A 242 -2.54 -14.49 -8.10
C TYR A 242 -1.09 -14.94 -8.29
N TYR A 243 -0.58 -15.84 -7.45
CA TYR A 243 0.73 -16.47 -7.62
C TYR A 243 0.87 -17.15 -8.99
N ASP A 244 -0.13 -17.94 -9.40
CA ASP A 244 -0.10 -18.63 -10.69
C ASP A 244 -0.06 -17.65 -11.87
N LEU A 245 -0.78 -16.51 -11.79
CA LEU A 245 -0.70 -15.44 -12.79
C LEU A 245 0.71 -14.84 -12.88
N LEU A 246 1.34 -14.53 -11.74
CA LEU A 246 2.69 -13.98 -11.68
C LEU A 246 3.72 -14.97 -12.23
N LYS A 247 3.59 -16.26 -11.89
CA LYS A 247 4.46 -17.33 -12.41
C LYS A 247 4.31 -17.48 -13.92
N LYS A 248 3.09 -17.45 -14.46
CA LYS A 248 2.83 -17.50 -15.91
C LYS A 248 3.53 -16.35 -16.65
N LYS A 249 3.64 -15.17 -16.02
CA LYS A 249 4.37 -14.02 -16.57
C LYS A 249 5.90 -14.11 -16.33
N LYS A 250 6.41 -15.18 -15.71
CA LYS A 250 7.82 -15.36 -15.35
C LYS A 250 8.35 -14.31 -14.36
N LEU A 251 7.47 -13.71 -13.55
CA LEU A 251 7.86 -12.80 -12.47
C LEU A 251 8.51 -13.59 -11.32
N GLN A 252 9.41 -12.93 -10.60
CA GLN A 252 9.95 -13.48 -9.37
C GLN A 252 8.84 -13.45 -8.30
N VAL A 253 8.38 -14.63 -7.88
CA VAL A 253 7.31 -14.75 -6.90
C VAL A 253 7.50 -15.93 -5.96
N LYS A 254 7.16 -15.74 -4.70
CA LYS A 254 7.09 -16.78 -3.64
C LYS A 254 5.70 -16.75 -3.02
N LEU A 255 5.21 -17.93 -2.62
CA LEU A 255 3.95 -18.10 -1.89
C LEU A 255 4.20 -18.88 -0.61
N HIS A 256 3.82 -18.30 0.51
CA HIS A 256 3.87 -18.92 1.84
C HIS A 256 2.45 -19.08 2.36
N ILE A 257 2.05 -20.34 2.58
CA ILE A 257 0.81 -20.68 3.30
C ILE A 257 1.22 -21.10 4.70
N ILE A 258 0.80 -20.32 5.70
CA ILE A 258 1.21 -20.50 7.09
C ILE A 258 0.03 -20.89 7.98
N ASP A 259 0.31 -21.38 9.17
CA ASP A 259 -0.73 -21.60 10.17
C ASP A 259 -1.40 -20.29 10.60
N GLY A 260 -2.72 -20.33 10.74
CA GLY A 260 -3.53 -19.21 11.19
C GLY A 260 -4.53 -18.66 10.18
N GLY A 261 -5.25 -17.62 10.59
CA GLY A 261 -6.32 -16.99 9.82
C GLY A 261 -5.92 -15.63 9.24
N HIS A 262 -6.94 -14.79 8.99
CA HIS A 262 -6.78 -13.48 8.32
C HIS A 262 -5.94 -12.45 9.09
N GLY A 263 -5.84 -12.57 10.39
CA GLY A 263 -5.15 -11.58 11.22
C GLY A 263 -3.64 -11.79 11.25
N LEU A 264 -2.93 -10.75 11.72
CA LEU A 264 -1.49 -10.82 11.99
C LEU A 264 -1.18 -11.55 13.32
N ARG A 265 -1.95 -12.59 13.69
CA ARG A 265 -1.72 -13.33 14.94
C ARG A 265 -0.43 -14.16 14.89
N SER A 266 -0.06 -14.64 13.72
CA SER A 266 1.19 -15.34 13.45
C SER A 266 2.34 -14.37 13.11
N MET A 267 2.42 -13.22 13.81
CA MET A 267 3.38 -12.14 13.49
C MET A 267 4.83 -12.61 13.48
N ALA A 268 5.21 -13.45 14.44
CA ALA A 268 6.58 -13.97 14.51
C ALA A 268 6.95 -14.76 13.24
N THR A 269 6.08 -15.69 12.81
CA THR A 269 6.28 -16.46 11.57
C THR A 269 6.31 -15.56 10.34
N ILE A 270 5.37 -14.62 10.24
CA ILE A 270 5.33 -13.66 9.11
C ILE A 270 6.60 -12.80 9.12
N GLY A 271 7.02 -12.30 10.29
CA GLY A 271 8.23 -11.51 10.46
C GLY A 271 9.50 -12.27 10.05
N SER A 272 9.62 -13.56 10.43
CA SER A 272 10.72 -14.41 10.02
C SER A 272 10.80 -14.58 8.51
N ILE A 273 9.66 -14.90 7.87
CA ILE A 273 9.59 -15.02 6.41
C ILE A 273 10.01 -13.70 5.74
N ILE A 274 9.52 -12.56 6.22
CA ILE A 274 9.85 -11.26 5.63
C ILE A 274 11.35 -10.98 5.75
N LYS A 275 11.95 -11.25 6.90
CA LYS A 275 13.40 -11.03 7.14
C LYS A 275 14.29 -11.78 6.16
N GLU A 276 13.88 -12.94 5.66
CA GLU A 276 14.62 -13.69 4.63
C GLU A 276 14.80 -12.92 3.33
N TYR A 277 13.93 -11.95 3.04
CA TYR A 277 13.90 -11.21 1.77
C TYR A 277 14.35 -9.76 1.88
N ILE A 278 14.43 -9.20 3.09
CA ILE A 278 14.73 -7.78 3.30
C ILE A 278 16.11 -7.50 3.93
N ASN A 279 16.80 -8.54 4.37
CA ASN A 279 18.15 -8.45 4.95
C ASN A 279 19.27 -8.47 3.92
#